data_b1a7c5a17601e240b0dde10f6c8142ff
#
_entry.id   b1a7c5a17601e240b0dde10f6c8142ff
#
_cell.length_a   1.000
_cell.length_b   1.000
_cell.length_c   1.000
_cell.angle_alpha   90.00
_cell.angle_beta   90.00
_cell.angle_gamma   90.00
#
_symmetry.space_group_name_H-M   'P 1'
#
loop_
_entity.id
_entity.type
_entity.pdbx_description
1 polymer ?
#
loop_
_entity_poly.entity_id
_entity_poly.type
_entity_poly.pdbx_seq_one_letter_code
_entity_poly.pdbx_strand_id
1 'polypeptide(L)'
;FDLVWLPPSAKSSGGVGYLPKQYNNQNSDWGKRTELEQLISAFHAGNTKVIADMVINHIDGKDGWCTFYEQNFGTYGSFAVDGSYICNGDEMNSDPSAGSCNGQATGGNDDGYGGESNYGAGRDLAHNNEKVREMCRAYAKWMINEMKYDGFRYDYCKGFHNSHIGDYNQAADAYFSVMEYWDGNANTLLNRIKDAN
;
A
#
# COMPACT_ATOMS: atom_id res chain seq x y z
N PHE A 1 23.20 -10.77 -7.59
CA PHE A 1 22.31 -9.61 -7.50
C PHE A 1 22.44 -8.98 -6.14
N ASP A 2 22.49 -7.65 -6.06
CA ASP A 2 22.62 -6.92 -4.79
C ASP A 2 21.26 -6.71 -4.13
N LEU A 3 20.18 -6.70 -4.93
CA LEU A 3 18.83 -6.45 -4.50
C LEU A 3 17.81 -7.19 -5.37
N VAL A 4 16.73 -7.69 -4.76
CA VAL A 4 15.59 -8.32 -5.45
C VAL A 4 14.29 -7.67 -4.99
N TRP A 5 13.38 -7.49 -5.91
CA TRP A 5 12.00 -7.10 -5.63
C TRP A 5 11.10 -8.34 -5.69
N LEU A 6 10.30 -8.55 -4.64
CA LEU A 6 9.27 -9.59 -4.60
C LEU A 6 7.88 -8.99 -4.88
N PRO A 7 6.98 -9.76 -5.50
CA PRO A 7 5.61 -9.31 -5.76
C PRO A 7 4.84 -9.04 -4.46
N PRO A 8 3.66 -8.37 -4.53
CA PRO A 8 2.85 -8.08 -3.34
C PRO A 8 2.51 -9.35 -2.58
N SER A 9 2.85 -9.40 -1.31
CA SER A 9 2.75 -10.61 -0.48
C SER A 9 1.53 -10.62 0.45
N ALA A 10 0.80 -9.51 0.55
CA ALA A 10 -0.38 -9.41 1.40
C ALA A 10 -1.57 -10.21 0.85
N LYS A 11 -2.48 -10.63 1.75
CA LYS A 11 -3.76 -11.23 1.36
C LYS A 11 -4.52 -10.30 0.42
N SER A 12 -4.87 -10.81 -0.75
CA SER A 12 -5.48 -10.07 -1.85
C SER A 12 -6.73 -10.79 -2.39
N SER A 13 -7.57 -10.08 -3.13
CA SER A 13 -8.66 -10.64 -3.91
C SER A 13 -8.19 -11.24 -5.23
N GLY A 14 -7.07 -10.78 -5.76
CA GLY A 14 -6.50 -11.26 -7.03
C GLY A 14 -5.20 -12.00 -6.80
N GLY A 15 -4.97 -13.07 -7.58
CA GLY A 15 -3.84 -13.98 -7.44
C GLY A 15 -2.45 -13.37 -7.61
N VAL A 16 -2.35 -12.15 -8.15
CA VAL A 16 -1.08 -11.42 -8.32
C VAL A 16 -0.78 -10.43 -7.20
N GLY A 17 -1.74 -10.22 -6.25
CA GLY A 17 -1.51 -9.42 -5.04
C GLY A 17 -1.87 -7.93 -5.12
N TYR A 18 -2.24 -7.40 -6.28
CA TYR A 18 -2.51 -5.95 -6.47
C TYR A 18 -3.92 -5.49 -6.05
N LEU A 19 -4.69 -6.35 -5.39
CA LEU A 19 -5.96 -5.99 -4.73
C LEU A 19 -5.91 -6.36 -3.24
N PRO A 20 -5.07 -5.69 -2.44
CA PRO A 20 -4.84 -6.07 -1.05
C PRO A 20 -6.11 -5.88 -0.22
N LYS A 21 -6.38 -6.87 0.64
CA LYS A 21 -7.49 -6.84 1.63
C LYS A 21 -6.99 -6.70 3.05
N GLN A 22 -5.88 -7.35 3.36
CA GLN A 22 -5.35 -7.42 4.71
C GLN A 22 -3.83 -7.41 4.68
N TYR A 23 -3.24 -6.24 4.91
CA TYR A 23 -1.81 -6.01 4.82
C TYR A 23 -0.97 -6.85 5.79
N ASN A 24 -1.46 -7.06 7.01
CA ASN A 24 -0.77 -7.87 8.03
C ASN A 24 -0.90 -9.39 7.81
N ASN A 25 -1.72 -9.83 6.87
CA ASN A 25 -1.84 -11.23 6.51
C ASN A 25 -1.00 -11.54 5.27
N GLN A 26 0.14 -12.18 5.49
CA GLN A 26 1.12 -12.52 4.46
C GLN A 26 0.94 -13.95 3.92
N ASN A 27 -0.22 -14.57 4.15
CA ASN A 27 -0.62 -15.78 3.44
C ASN A 27 -1.37 -15.38 2.17
N SER A 28 -0.77 -15.63 1.04
CA SER A 28 -1.27 -15.23 -0.28
C SER A 28 -1.23 -16.39 -1.26
N ASP A 29 -1.58 -16.15 -2.51
CA ASP A 29 -1.48 -17.17 -3.57
C ASP A 29 -0.02 -17.52 -3.90
N TRP A 30 0.94 -16.71 -3.47
CA TRP A 30 2.38 -16.97 -3.61
C TRP A 30 2.91 -17.97 -2.57
N GLY A 31 2.20 -18.18 -1.48
CA GLY A 31 2.60 -19.08 -0.41
C GLY A 31 2.23 -18.59 0.99
N LYS A 32 2.75 -19.28 1.97
CA LYS A 32 2.53 -18.95 3.39
C LYS A 32 3.56 -17.93 3.88
N ARG A 33 3.17 -17.15 4.89
CA ARG A 33 4.06 -16.22 5.58
C ARG A 33 5.40 -16.87 5.99
N THR A 34 5.36 -18.08 6.52
CA THR A 34 6.58 -18.79 6.95
C THR A 34 7.52 -19.14 5.79
N GLU A 35 6.98 -19.40 4.60
CA GLU A 35 7.76 -19.66 3.39
C GLU A 35 8.39 -18.36 2.87
N LEU A 36 7.66 -17.25 2.94
CA LEU A 36 8.17 -15.93 2.60
C LEU A 36 9.30 -15.51 3.55
N GLU A 37 9.15 -15.70 4.86
CA GLU A 37 10.20 -15.42 5.86
C GLU A 37 11.47 -16.25 5.59
N GLN A 38 11.31 -17.52 5.22
CA GLN A 38 12.42 -18.39 4.81
C GLN A 38 13.10 -17.92 3.53
N LEU A 39 12.32 -17.49 2.54
CA LEU A 39 12.84 -16.95 1.29
C LEU A 39 13.67 -15.68 1.50
N ILE A 40 13.15 -14.72 2.28
CA ILE A 40 13.87 -13.48 2.62
C ILE A 40 15.16 -13.81 3.35
N SER A 41 15.11 -14.72 4.33
CA SER A 41 16.30 -15.18 5.06
C SER A 41 17.34 -15.83 4.15
N ALA A 42 16.91 -16.59 3.14
CA ALA A 42 17.82 -17.21 2.17
C ALA A 42 18.52 -16.18 1.27
N PHE A 43 17.80 -15.12 0.84
CA PHE A 43 18.41 -14.01 0.11
C PHE A 43 19.45 -13.27 0.97
N HIS A 44 19.14 -12.98 2.24
CA HIS A 44 20.06 -12.34 3.16
C HIS A 44 21.32 -13.19 3.42
N ALA A 45 21.17 -14.51 3.53
CA ALA A 45 22.31 -15.42 3.65
C ALA A 45 23.22 -15.40 2.41
N GLY A 46 22.65 -15.10 1.23
CA GLY A 46 23.37 -14.85 -0.03
C GLY A 46 23.85 -13.39 -0.21
N ASN A 47 23.75 -12.56 0.83
CA ASN A 47 24.09 -11.13 0.80
C ASN A 47 23.30 -10.32 -0.24
N THR A 48 22.04 -10.72 -0.49
CA THR A 48 21.10 -10.03 -1.39
C THR A 48 20.01 -9.39 -0.55
N LYS A 49 19.76 -8.10 -0.75
CA LYS A 49 18.67 -7.35 -0.13
C LYS A 49 17.33 -7.64 -0.80
N VAL A 50 16.23 -7.51 -0.05
CA VAL A 50 14.89 -7.82 -0.53
C VAL A 50 13.97 -6.63 -0.30
N ILE A 51 13.31 -6.14 -1.35
CA ILE A 51 12.30 -5.08 -1.23
C ILE A 51 10.89 -5.63 -1.46
N ALA A 52 9.96 -5.12 -0.66
CA ALA A 52 8.54 -5.46 -0.77
C ALA A 52 7.82 -4.58 -1.80
N ASP A 53 6.82 -5.15 -2.45
CA ASP A 53 5.84 -4.38 -3.23
C ASP A 53 4.77 -3.82 -2.29
N MET A 54 4.70 -2.51 -2.16
CA MET A 54 3.78 -1.76 -1.30
C MET A 54 2.61 -1.25 -2.12
N VAL A 55 1.52 -2.02 -2.15
CA VAL A 55 0.26 -1.64 -2.81
C VAL A 55 -0.59 -0.90 -1.79
N ILE A 56 -0.38 0.41 -1.67
CA ILE A 56 -1.02 1.25 -0.66
C ILE A 56 -1.88 2.37 -1.25
N ASN A 57 -1.95 2.49 -2.56
CA ASN A 57 -2.88 3.40 -3.21
C ASN A 57 -4.33 3.08 -2.86
N HIS A 58 -4.65 1.80 -2.81
CA HIS A 58 -6.01 1.31 -2.64
C HIS A 58 -6.06 0.06 -1.75
N ILE A 59 -7.25 -0.25 -1.25
CA ILE A 59 -7.55 -1.45 -0.48
C ILE A 59 -8.88 -2.05 -0.97
N ASP A 60 -8.96 -3.37 -1.05
CA ASP A 60 -10.21 -4.04 -1.41
C ASP A 60 -11.03 -4.41 -0.18
N GLY A 61 -12.34 -4.47 -0.35
CA GLY A 61 -13.28 -4.83 0.70
C GLY A 61 -13.16 -6.29 1.14
N LYS A 62 -13.52 -6.54 2.38
CA LYS A 62 -13.59 -7.88 2.97
C LYS A 62 -14.71 -8.71 2.34
N ASP A 63 -15.93 -8.22 2.46
CA ASP A 63 -17.18 -8.87 2.05
C ASP A 63 -18.06 -7.88 1.26
N GLY A 64 -17.50 -7.25 0.26
CA GLY A 64 -18.13 -6.20 -0.53
C GLY A 64 -17.42 -4.85 -0.37
N TRP A 65 -18.11 -3.76 -0.70
CA TRP A 65 -17.51 -2.45 -0.91
C TRP A 65 -17.19 -1.66 0.36
N CYS A 66 -17.87 -1.91 1.47
CA CYS A 66 -17.83 -1.05 2.66
C CYS A 66 -17.39 -1.73 3.95
N THR A 67 -17.02 -2.98 3.90
CA THR A 67 -16.45 -3.69 5.05
C THR A 67 -15.00 -4.05 4.76
N PHE A 68 -14.11 -3.81 5.72
CA PHE A 68 -12.70 -4.05 5.57
C PHE A 68 -12.19 -4.97 6.68
N TYR A 69 -11.05 -5.62 6.45
CA TYR A 69 -10.34 -6.28 7.54
C TYR A 69 -9.67 -5.23 8.44
N GLU A 70 -9.64 -5.51 9.73
CA GLU A 70 -8.74 -4.81 10.63
C GLU A 70 -7.29 -5.03 10.19
N GLN A 71 -6.51 -3.95 10.18
CA GLN A 71 -5.08 -3.98 9.86
C GLN A 71 -4.30 -3.94 11.17
N ASN A 72 -3.91 -5.12 11.68
CA ASN A 72 -3.25 -5.26 12.98
C ASN A 72 -1.76 -5.56 12.81
N PHE A 73 -0.93 -4.58 13.09
CA PHE A 73 0.54 -4.68 12.98
C PHE A 73 1.21 -4.89 14.36
N GLY A 74 0.48 -5.47 15.33
CA GLY A 74 1.01 -5.74 16.66
C GLY A 74 1.41 -4.47 17.41
N THR A 75 2.66 -4.36 17.83
CA THR A 75 3.17 -3.20 18.58
C THR A 75 3.20 -1.89 17.79
N TYR A 76 3.08 -1.95 16.47
CA TYR A 76 3.05 -0.78 15.58
C TYR A 76 1.65 -0.18 15.43
N GLY A 77 0.60 -0.85 15.89
CA GLY A 77 -0.77 -0.35 15.90
C GLY A 77 -1.78 -1.31 15.28
N SER A 78 -3.05 -1.03 15.57
CA SER A 78 -4.20 -1.73 15.01
C SER A 78 -5.22 -0.71 14.50
N PHE A 79 -5.73 -0.91 13.28
CA PHE A 79 -6.52 0.05 12.53
C PHE A 79 -7.80 -0.61 12.02
N ALA A 80 -8.93 -0.18 12.58
CA ALA A 80 -10.25 -0.57 12.11
C ALA A 80 -10.60 0.27 10.87
N VAL A 81 -10.26 -0.24 9.70
CA VAL A 81 -10.50 0.46 8.42
C VAL A 81 -11.99 0.52 8.12
N ASP A 82 -12.47 1.70 7.79
CA ASP A 82 -13.85 1.99 7.39
C ASP A 82 -13.86 3.08 6.29
N GLY A 83 -15.03 3.56 5.93
CA GLY A 83 -15.18 4.60 4.91
C GLY A 83 -14.45 5.91 5.20
N SER A 84 -14.02 6.16 6.46
CA SER A 84 -13.22 7.34 6.80
C SER A 84 -11.75 7.23 6.38
N TYR A 85 -11.31 6.08 5.85
CA TYR A 85 -10.02 5.88 5.21
C TYR A 85 -10.08 6.05 3.70
N ILE A 86 -11.27 6.12 3.11
CA ILE A 86 -11.52 6.08 1.67
C ILE A 86 -11.78 7.50 1.14
N CYS A 87 -11.19 7.84 0.00
CA CYS A 87 -11.37 9.13 -0.66
C CYS A 87 -12.83 9.43 -0.97
N ASN A 88 -13.25 10.69 -0.78
CA ASN A 88 -14.63 11.13 -1.02
C ASN A 88 -15.09 10.94 -2.47
N GLY A 89 -14.15 10.91 -3.41
CA GLY A 89 -14.42 10.69 -4.84
C GLY A 89 -14.48 9.22 -5.26
N ASP A 90 -14.27 8.28 -4.32
CA ASP A 90 -14.33 6.85 -4.61
C ASP A 90 -15.75 6.40 -4.98
N GLU A 91 -15.89 5.33 -5.77
CA GLU A 91 -17.15 4.77 -6.23
C GLU A 91 -18.10 4.39 -5.08
N MET A 92 -17.56 4.08 -3.90
CA MET A 92 -18.34 3.82 -2.70
C MET A 92 -19.32 4.96 -2.38
N ASN A 93 -19.02 6.19 -2.79
CA ASN A 93 -19.89 7.36 -2.57
C ASN A 93 -20.99 7.54 -3.62
N SER A 94 -20.77 7.08 -4.85
CA SER A 94 -21.65 7.43 -5.98
C SER A 94 -22.11 6.25 -6.81
N ASP A 95 -21.48 5.08 -6.69
CA ASP A 95 -21.86 3.90 -7.45
C ASP A 95 -23.11 3.25 -6.85
N PRO A 96 -24.22 3.12 -7.61
CA PRO A 96 -25.40 2.41 -7.15
C PRO A 96 -25.15 0.96 -6.74
N SER A 97 -24.13 0.31 -7.31
CA SER A 97 -23.74 -1.05 -6.94
C SER A 97 -23.08 -1.13 -5.55
N ALA A 98 -22.61 -0.02 -5.01
CA ALA A 98 -22.11 0.06 -3.64
C ALA A 98 -23.21 -0.17 -2.58
N GLY A 99 -24.48 -0.11 -2.96
CA GLY A 99 -25.61 -0.44 -2.09
C GLY A 99 -25.63 0.41 -0.81
N SER A 100 -25.63 -0.24 0.35
CA SER A 100 -25.67 0.44 1.66
C SER A 100 -24.39 1.22 2.01
N CYS A 101 -23.32 1.07 1.24
CA CYS A 101 -22.09 1.85 1.44
C CYS A 101 -22.11 3.22 0.75
N ASN A 102 -23.07 3.49 -0.12
CA ASN A 102 -23.17 4.78 -0.79
C ASN A 102 -23.14 5.93 0.22
N GLY A 103 -22.28 6.92 -0.01
CA GLY A 103 -22.09 8.05 0.90
C GLY A 103 -21.21 7.79 2.12
N GLN A 104 -20.60 6.61 2.27
CA GLN A 104 -19.76 6.29 3.42
C GLN A 104 -18.27 6.62 3.23
N ALA A 105 -17.79 6.88 2.01
CA ALA A 105 -16.42 7.31 1.76
C ALA A 105 -16.24 8.76 2.23
N THR A 106 -15.58 8.95 3.36
CA THR A 106 -15.48 10.24 4.07
C THR A 106 -14.04 10.55 4.52
N GLY A 107 -13.04 9.92 3.91
CA GLY A 107 -11.63 10.09 4.27
C GLY A 107 -11.01 11.41 3.88
N GLY A 108 -11.61 12.14 2.95
CA GLY A 108 -11.11 13.38 2.39
C GLY A 108 -10.93 13.31 0.88
N ASN A 109 -10.39 14.36 0.30
CA ASN A 109 -10.12 14.38 -1.13
C ASN A 109 -8.88 13.54 -1.45
N ASP A 110 -8.88 12.94 -2.64
CA ASP A 110 -7.68 12.40 -3.23
C ASP A 110 -6.63 13.51 -3.42
N ASP A 111 -5.36 13.22 -3.18
CA ASP A 111 -4.24 14.13 -3.34
C ASP A 111 -3.23 13.68 -4.42
N GLY A 112 -3.63 12.70 -5.23
CA GLY A 112 -2.84 12.19 -6.34
C GLY A 112 -2.63 13.21 -7.48
N TYR A 113 -1.86 12.80 -8.47
CA TYR A 113 -1.48 13.67 -9.59
C TYR A 113 -2.48 13.69 -10.75
N GLY A 114 -3.69 13.22 -10.49
CA GLY A 114 -4.81 13.23 -11.43
C GLY A 114 -4.81 12.07 -12.43
N GLY A 115 -6.02 11.71 -12.80
CA GLY A 115 -6.30 10.74 -13.86
C GLY A 115 -6.88 9.42 -13.42
N GLU A 116 -6.91 9.10 -12.13
CA GLU A 116 -7.26 7.76 -11.68
C GLU A 116 -8.08 7.76 -10.37
N SER A 117 -8.96 8.71 -10.21
CA SER A 117 -9.84 8.77 -9.03
C SER A 117 -10.84 7.59 -8.92
N ASN A 118 -10.89 6.73 -9.92
CA ASN A 118 -11.83 5.62 -10.01
C ASN A 118 -11.13 4.36 -10.54
N TYR A 119 -10.16 3.86 -9.79
CA TYR A 119 -9.65 2.51 -10.04
C TYR A 119 -10.67 1.51 -9.51
N GLY A 120 -11.64 1.12 -10.34
CA GLY A 120 -12.82 0.32 -9.98
C GLY A 120 -12.56 -1.09 -9.44
N ALA A 121 -11.33 -1.40 -9.07
CA ALA A 121 -10.93 -2.70 -8.51
C ALA A 121 -10.63 -2.65 -7.01
N GLY A 122 -10.37 -1.48 -6.43
CA GLY A 122 -10.08 -1.32 -5.00
C GLY A 122 -10.56 0.05 -4.51
N ARG A 123 -10.70 0.22 -3.21
CA ARG A 123 -11.13 1.49 -2.60
C ARG A 123 -9.92 2.40 -2.42
N ASP A 124 -10.00 3.60 -2.94
CA ASP A 124 -8.91 4.58 -2.95
C ASP A 124 -8.64 5.13 -1.53
N LEU A 125 -7.41 4.96 -1.04
CA LEU A 125 -7.02 5.38 0.30
C LEU A 125 -6.69 6.87 0.35
N ALA A 126 -7.32 7.60 1.25
CA ALA A 126 -7.16 9.04 1.42
C ALA A 126 -5.84 9.39 2.13
N HIS A 127 -4.71 9.40 1.41
CA HIS A 127 -3.38 9.65 2.00
C HIS A 127 -3.22 11.05 2.62
N ASN A 128 -4.03 12.03 2.25
CA ASN A 128 -4.11 13.32 2.93
C ASN A 128 -4.73 13.23 4.34
N ASN A 129 -5.34 12.08 4.69
CA ASN A 129 -5.89 11.81 6.01
C ASN A 129 -4.83 11.17 6.92
N GLU A 130 -4.64 11.75 8.12
CA GLU A 130 -3.63 11.26 9.08
C GLU A 130 -3.87 9.80 9.49
N LYS A 131 -5.12 9.34 9.63
CA LYS A 131 -5.42 7.93 9.94
C LYS A 131 -4.81 6.96 8.92
N VAL A 132 -4.91 7.31 7.62
CA VAL A 132 -4.33 6.50 6.54
C VAL A 132 -2.80 6.53 6.62
N ARG A 133 -2.21 7.71 6.84
CA ARG A 133 -0.75 7.83 6.99
C ARG A 133 -0.23 7.06 8.20
N GLU A 134 -0.92 7.13 9.35
CA GLU A 134 -0.58 6.34 10.53
C GLU A 134 -0.60 4.84 10.24
N MET A 135 -1.63 4.35 9.55
CA MET A 135 -1.72 2.95 9.13
C MET A 135 -0.58 2.56 8.17
N CYS A 136 -0.29 3.40 7.18
CA CYS A 136 0.78 3.12 6.21
C CYS A 136 2.18 3.17 6.85
N ARG A 137 2.43 4.11 7.79
CA ARG A 137 3.67 4.14 8.59
C ARG A 137 3.82 2.88 9.46
N ALA A 138 2.73 2.43 10.09
CA ALA A 138 2.73 1.22 10.88
C ALA A 138 3.00 -0.02 10.02
N TYR A 139 2.37 -0.10 8.86
CA TYR A 139 2.60 -1.16 7.88
C TYR A 139 4.05 -1.18 7.40
N ALA A 140 4.61 -0.04 7.00
CA ALA A 140 6.00 0.05 6.56
C ALA A 140 6.97 -0.38 7.67
N LYS A 141 6.81 0.10 8.91
CA LYS A 141 7.60 -0.36 10.07
C LYS A 141 7.52 -1.86 10.27
N TRP A 142 6.32 -2.41 10.20
CA TRP A 142 6.07 -3.84 10.39
C TRP A 142 6.75 -4.68 9.29
N MET A 143 6.71 -4.23 8.04
CA MET A 143 7.38 -4.90 6.92
C MET A 143 8.91 -4.95 7.10
N ILE A 144 9.54 -3.87 7.56
CA ILE A 144 10.97 -3.86 7.83
C ILE A 144 11.31 -4.68 9.07
N ASN A 145 10.61 -4.45 10.19
CA ASN A 145 11.05 -4.98 11.47
C ASN A 145 10.58 -6.42 11.73
N GLU A 146 9.40 -6.82 11.22
CA GLU A 146 8.85 -8.16 11.46
C GLU A 146 9.06 -9.08 10.24
N MET A 147 8.73 -8.60 9.03
CA MET A 147 8.87 -9.39 7.81
C MET A 147 10.31 -9.42 7.27
N LYS A 148 11.18 -8.51 7.77
CA LYS A 148 12.60 -8.44 7.44
C LYS A 148 12.91 -8.02 6.01
N TYR A 149 12.02 -7.30 5.35
CA TYR A 149 12.36 -6.61 4.11
C TYR A 149 13.38 -5.49 4.36
N ASP A 150 14.14 -5.12 3.34
CA ASP A 150 15.14 -4.03 3.44
C ASP A 150 14.59 -2.70 2.89
N GLY A 151 13.52 -2.72 2.14
CA GLY A 151 12.95 -1.52 1.54
C GLY A 151 11.71 -1.82 0.71
N PHE A 152 11.35 -0.89 -0.20
CA PHE A 152 10.06 -0.91 -0.85
C PHE A 152 10.11 -0.58 -2.34
N ARG A 153 9.23 -1.21 -3.11
CA ARG A 153 8.72 -0.69 -4.37
C ARG A 153 7.29 -0.23 -4.12
N TYR A 154 7.00 1.03 -4.35
CA TYR A 154 5.64 1.57 -4.21
C TYR A 154 4.89 1.45 -5.52
N ASP A 155 3.75 0.75 -5.45
CA ASP A 155 2.83 0.55 -6.55
C ASP A 155 2.02 1.81 -6.82
N TYR A 156 1.75 2.08 -8.10
CA TYR A 156 0.80 3.08 -8.56
C TYR A 156 0.94 4.47 -7.90
N CYS A 157 2.16 5.03 -7.90
CA CYS A 157 2.48 6.29 -7.22
C CYS A 157 1.85 7.55 -7.85
N LYS A 158 1.03 7.43 -8.88
CA LYS A 158 0.21 8.53 -9.40
C LYS A 158 -1.04 8.79 -8.58
N GLY A 159 -1.54 7.80 -7.88
CA GLY A 159 -2.78 7.86 -7.14
C GLY A 159 -2.71 8.57 -5.79
N PHE A 160 -1.50 8.96 -5.32
CA PHE A 160 -1.35 9.73 -4.09
C PHE A 160 -0.11 10.64 -4.14
N HIS A 161 -0.08 11.68 -3.32
CA HIS A 161 1.03 12.64 -3.34
C HIS A 161 2.33 11.98 -2.87
N ASN A 162 3.40 12.09 -3.66
CA ASN A 162 4.63 11.32 -3.42
C ASN A 162 5.40 11.73 -2.16
N SER A 163 5.12 12.89 -1.53
CA SER A 163 5.69 13.24 -0.23
C SER A 163 5.34 12.23 0.89
N HIS A 164 4.23 11.49 0.74
CA HIS A 164 3.88 10.44 1.68
C HIS A 164 4.87 9.27 1.63
N ILE A 165 5.48 9.00 0.48
CA ILE A 165 6.52 7.96 0.34
C ILE A 165 7.73 8.31 1.21
N GLY A 166 8.17 9.59 1.20
CA GLY A 166 9.23 10.05 2.09
C GLY A 166 8.91 9.83 3.57
N ASP A 167 7.68 10.17 3.98
CA ASP A 167 7.17 9.94 5.34
C ASP A 167 7.21 8.45 5.71
N TYR A 168 6.75 7.56 4.83
CA TYR A 168 6.73 6.12 5.09
C TYR A 168 8.14 5.51 5.14
N ASN A 169 9.03 5.93 4.23
CA ASN A 169 10.42 5.51 4.22
C ASN A 169 11.15 5.94 5.49
N GLN A 170 10.98 7.20 5.89
CA GLN A 170 11.58 7.75 7.11
C GLN A 170 11.05 7.03 8.35
N ALA A 171 9.73 6.79 8.42
CA ALA A 171 9.12 6.09 9.55
C ALA A 171 9.66 4.66 9.72
N ALA A 172 9.94 3.96 8.61
CA ALA A 172 10.39 2.58 8.60
C ALA A 172 11.92 2.42 8.63
N ASP A 173 12.69 3.48 8.44
CA ASP A 173 14.14 3.43 8.20
C ASP A 173 14.51 2.53 7.01
N ALA A 174 13.78 2.71 5.89
CA ALA A 174 13.94 1.87 4.72
C ALA A 174 15.30 2.12 4.03
N TYR A 175 16.04 1.03 3.76
CA TYR A 175 17.34 1.10 3.09
C TYR A 175 17.25 1.64 1.66
N PHE A 176 16.19 1.28 0.93
CA PHE A 176 16.00 1.64 -0.47
C PHE A 176 14.52 1.70 -0.81
N SER A 177 14.14 2.62 -1.68
CA SER A 177 12.81 2.59 -2.29
C SER A 177 12.84 2.98 -3.75
N VAL A 178 11.86 2.47 -4.49
CA VAL A 178 11.58 2.82 -5.88
C VAL A 178 10.08 3.05 -6.06
N MET A 179 9.72 4.01 -6.88
CA MET A 179 8.33 4.37 -7.18
C MET A 179 7.94 3.87 -8.57
N GLU A 180 6.78 3.25 -8.68
CA GLU A 180 6.16 3.06 -9.98
C GLU A 180 5.45 4.36 -10.39
N TYR A 181 6.13 5.17 -11.16
CA TYR A 181 5.59 6.41 -11.71
C TYR A 181 5.99 6.53 -13.18
N TRP A 182 5.08 6.23 -14.09
CA TRP A 182 5.38 6.26 -15.51
C TRP A 182 4.96 7.61 -16.12
N ASP A 183 5.95 8.30 -16.66
CA ASP A 183 5.78 9.54 -17.40
C ASP A 183 6.87 9.62 -18.47
N GLY A 184 6.52 10.12 -19.66
CA GLY A 184 7.47 10.34 -20.74
C GLY A 184 8.36 11.57 -20.55
N ASN A 185 8.10 12.39 -19.52
CA ASN A 185 8.83 13.62 -19.24
C ASN A 185 9.79 13.43 -18.06
N ALA A 186 11.10 13.48 -18.34
CA ALA A 186 12.13 13.32 -17.32
C ALA A 186 12.05 14.38 -16.18
N ASN A 187 11.62 15.62 -16.49
CA ASN A 187 11.46 16.64 -15.46
C ASN A 187 10.31 16.32 -14.50
N THR A 188 9.22 15.74 -15.02
CA THR A 188 8.14 15.23 -14.17
C THR A 188 8.68 14.17 -13.21
N LEU A 189 9.40 13.16 -13.72
CA LEU A 189 9.98 12.10 -12.89
C LEU A 189 10.93 12.66 -11.84
N LEU A 190 11.81 13.60 -12.20
CA LEU A 190 12.70 14.25 -11.26
C LEU A 190 11.96 15.02 -10.16
N ASN A 191 10.85 15.68 -10.49
CA ASN A 191 10.03 16.36 -9.51
C ASN A 191 9.37 15.38 -8.54
N ARG A 192 8.84 14.24 -9.06
CA ARG A 192 8.27 13.19 -8.21
C ARG A 192 9.28 12.60 -7.22
N ILE A 193 10.52 12.39 -7.67
CA ILE A 193 11.62 11.94 -6.78
C ILE A 193 11.92 12.99 -5.70
N LYS A 194 11.88 14.27 -6.04
CA LYS A 194 12.08 15.36 -5.06
C LYS A 194 10.94 15.45 -4.05
N ASP A 195 9.70 15.24 -4.50
CA ASP A 195 8.53 15.22 -3.62
C ASP A 195 8.62 14.07 -2.59
N ALA A 196 9.22 12.94 -2.99
CA ALA A 196 9.37 11.73 -2.18
C ALA A 196 10.58 11.74 -1.20
N ASN A 197 11.41 12.77 -1.22
CA ASN A 197 12.56 12.96 -0.34
C ASN A 197 12.34 14.14 0.61
#